data_eb3cbc1e16e1b54e9c3e8aafa4fb0fe3
#
_entry.id   eb3cbc1e16e1b54e9c3e8aafa4fb0fe3
#
_cell.length_a   1.000
_cell.length_b   1.000
_cell.length_c   1.000
_cell.angle_alpha   90.00
_cell.angle_beta   90.00
_cell.angle_gamma   90.00
#
_symmetry.space_group_name_H-M   'P 1'
#
loop_
_entity.id
_entity.type
_entity.pdbx_description
1 polymer ?
#
loop_
_entity_poly.entity_id
_entity_poly.type
_entity_poly.pdbx_seq_one_letter_code
_entity_poly.pdbx_strand_id
1 'polypeptide(L)'
;MMEIMTQLVTANEMQQIDQYTIDVIGMPQDVLIERAAIAVVDVIGAGHFDLNHVLVLAGLGNNGADGVAIARLLYAQGINVSLQFVGNVNRAKDSVKRQLSIIEAYGVVRSEKSDFNEATLIIDAIFGVGLNNDLPEGLQKMIKAANHIEKPVIAVDVPTGVDATTGEVRGAALKAHTTVTFGFKKVGLTKRVGGYLSGDTIVKDVGMLVPDDFEFSLPTMQATVTENATI
;
A
#
# COMPACT_ATOMS: atom_id res chain seq x y z
N MET A 1 18.27 9.20 -11.78
CA MET A 1 16.96 8.56 -11.51
C MET A 1 17.08 7.15 -10.89
N MET A 2 18.08 6.31 -11.26
CA MET A 2 18.30 4.99 -10.63
C MET A 2 18.81 5.04 -9.17
N GLU A 3 19.58 6.06 -8.78
CA GLU A 3 20.10 6.19 -7.39
C GLU A 3 19.00 6.46 -6.34
N ILE A 4 17.95 7.16 -6.70
CA ILE A 4 16.87 7.55 -5.77
C ILE A 4 16.08 6.33 -5.28
N MET A 5 15.88 5.31 -6.13
CA MET A 5 15.11 4.10 -5.77
C MET A 5 15.82 3.15 -4.80
N THR A 6 17.13 3.34 -4.57
CA THR A 6 17.92 2.56 -3.61
C THR A 6 17.98 3.19 -2.23
N GLN A 7 17.52 4.44 -2.10
CA GLN A 7 17.46 5.14 -0.82
C GLN A 7 16.37 4.55 0.07
N LEU A 8 16.71 4.30 1.34
CA LEU A 8 15.74 3.93 2.37
C LEU A 8 15.24 5.18 3.08
N VAL A 9 13.96 5.18 3.42
CA VAL A 9 13.35 6.28 4.18
C VAL A 9 12.58 5.79 5.40
N THR A 10 12.57 6.59 6.44
CA THR A 10 11.66 6.44 7.57
C THR A 10 10.23 6.87 7.20
N ALA A 11 9.25 6.52 8.03
CA ALA A 11 7.88 6.99 7.85
C ALA A 11 7.79 8.53 7.83
N ASN A 12 8.56 9.20 8.70
CA ASN A 12 8.57 10.66 8.78
C ASN A 12 9.17 11.31 7.53
N GLU A 13 10.30 10.81 7.04
CA GLU A 13 10.92 11.31 5.80
C GLU A 13 9.97 11.13 4.61
N MET A 14 9.29 9.96 4.51
CA MET A 14 8.32 9.74 3.45
C MET A 14 7.16 10.74 3.51
N GLN A 15 6.65 11.04 4.71
CA GLN A 15 5.59 12.03 4.90
C GLN A 15 6.06 13.45 4.52
N GLN A 16 7.31 13.82 4.82
CA GLN A 16 7.89 15.12 4.43
C GLN A 16 8.02 15.25 2.91
N ILE A 17 8.46 14.19 2.22
CA ILE A 17 8.58 14.14 0.76
C ILE A 17 7.19 14.24 0.10
N ASP A 18 6.20 13.51 0.61
CA ASP A 18 4.81 13.58 0.14
C ASP A 18 4.23 14.98 0.32
N GLN A 19 4.40 15.56 1.52
CA GLN A 19 3.96 16.93 1.83
C GLN A 19 4.62 17.98 0.92
N TYR A 20 5.94 17.88 0.70
CA TYR A 20 6.67 18.78 -0.20
C TYR A 20 6.14 18.67 -1.64
N THR A 21 5.93 17.45 -2.11
CA THR A 21 5.41 17.22 -3.47
C THR A 21 4.01 17.83 -3.66
N ILE A 22 3.16 17.76 -2.62
CA ILE A 22 1.80 18.29 -2.68
C ILE A 22 1.79 19.80 -2.49
N ASP A 23 2.41 20.30 -1.42
CA ASP A 23 2.22 21.69 -0.98
C ASP A 23 3.16 22.67 -1.65
N VAL A 24 4.40 22.25 -1.97
CA VAL A 24 5.42 23.15 -2.55
C VAL A 24 5.46 22.99 -4.07
N ILE A 25 5.52 21.76 -4.56
CA ILE A 25 5.53 21.50 -6.01
C ILE A 25 4.13 21.68 -6.62
N GLY A 26 3.07 21.55 -5.80
CA GLY A 26 1.69 21.73 -6.25
C GLY A 26 1.11 20.52 -6.97
N MET A 27 1.69 19.31 -6.78
CA MET A 27 1.16 18.09 -7.33
C MET A 27 -0.18 17.75 -6.65
N PRO A 28 -1.30 17.71 -7.36
CA PRO A 28 -2.57 17.33 -6.74
C PRO A 28 -2.51 15.93 -6.12
N GLN A 29 -2.99 15.80 -4.89
CA GLN A 29 -3.02 14.50 -4.19
C GLN A 29 -3.74 13.41 -5.00
N ASP A 30 -4.81 13.77 -5.73
CA ASP A 30 -5.55 12.82 -6.56
C ASP A 30 -4.70 12.26 -7.72
N VAL A 31 -3.71 13.02 -8.20
CA VAL A 31 -2.75 12.53 -9.22
C VAL A 31 -1.82 11.47 -8.60
N LEU A 32 -1.33 11.70 -7.38
CA LEU A 32 -0.50 10.71 -6.67
C LEU A 32 -1.28 9.43 -6.39
N ILE A 33 -2.53 9.54 -5.91
CA ILE A 33 -3.44 8.41 -5.68
C ILE A 33 -3.66 7.62 -6.98
N GLU A 34 -3.95 8.28 -8.08
CA GLU A 34 -4.18 7.60 -9.36
C GLU A 34 -2.92 6.88 -9.85
N ARG A 35 -1.75 7.51 -9.75
CA ARG A 35 -0.46 6.90 -10.12
C ARG A 35 -0.11 5.71 -9.23
N ALA A 36 -0.36 5.81 -7.92
CA ALA A 36 -0.19 4.71 -6.98
C ALA A 36 -1.11 3.53 -7.33
N ALA A 37 -2.38 3.82 -7.61
CA ALA A 37 -3.36 2.80 -7.99
C ALA A 37 -2.98 2.09 -9.30
N ILE A 38 -2.59 2.84 -10.34
CA ILE A 38 -2.11 2.29 -11.62
C ILE A 38 -0.89 1.40 -11.37
N ALA A 39 0.08 1.85 -10.59
CA ALA A 39 1.28 1.08 -10.29
C ALA A 39 0.99 -0.26 -9.59
N VAL A 40 -0.01 -0.31 -8.70
CA VAL A 40 -0.46 -1.57 -8.07
C VAL A 40 -1.17 -2.46 -9.08
N VAL A 41 -2.07 -1.91 -9.89
CA VAL A 41 -2.81 -2.66 -10.92
C VAL A 41 -1.84 -3.25 -11.97
N ASP A 42 -0.80 -2.52 -12.36
CA ASP A 42 0.25 -3.02 -13.26
C ASP A 42 1.01 -4.20 -12.65
N VAL A 43 1.31 -4.16 -11.33
CA VAL A 43 1.94 -5.29 -10.63
C VAL A 43 1.01 -6.50 -10.57
N ILE A 44 -0.28 -6.27 -10.32
CA ILE A 44 -1.31 -7.34 -10.36
C ILE A 44 -1.36 -7.98 -11.75
N GLY A 45 -1.42 -7.17 -12.81
CA GLY A 45 -1.50 -7.65 -14.18
C GLY A 45 -0.24 -8.38 -14.68
N ALA A 46 0.93 -7.99 -14.17
CA ALA A 46 2.20 -8.69 -14.45
C ALA A 46 2.40 -9.96 -13.61
N GLY A 47 1.67 -10.12 -12.52
CA GLY A 47 1.74 -11.26 -11.62
C GLY A 47 0.85 -12.43 -12.08
N HIS A 48 0.99 -13.56 -11.39
CA HIS A 48 0.17 -14.76 -11.63
C HIS A 48 -0.90 -14.94 -10.54
N PHE A 49 -1.69 -13.86 -10.30
CA PHE A 49 -2.76 -13.88 -9.31
C PHE A 49 -4.07 -14.37 -9.92
N ASP A 50 -4.84 -15.12 -9.13
CA ASP A 50 -6.22 -15.45 -9.49
C ASP A 50 -7.11 -14.23 -9.22
N LEU A 51 -7.70 -13.67 -10.27
CA LEU A 51 -8.51 -12.45 -10.23
C LEU A 51 -10.03 -12.72 -10.33
N ASN A 52 -10.46 -13.97 -10.04
CA ASN A 52 -11.89 -14.32 -10.09
C ASN A 52 -12.72 -13.52 -9.07
N HIS A 53 -12.13 -13.21 -7.90
CA HIS A 53 -12.74 -12.31 -6.91
C HIS A 53 -11.67 -11.58 -6.09
N VAL A 54 -11.53 -10.29 -6.32
CA VAL A 54 -10.58 -9.42 -5.60
C VAL A 54 -11.28 -8.68 -4.48
N LEU A 55 -10.84 -8.91 -3.25
CA LEU A 55 -11.31 -8.17 -2.07
C LEU A 55 -10.35 -7.03 -1.74
N VAL A 56 -10.82 -5.80 -1.80
CA VAL A 56 -10.05 -4.61 -1.40
C VAL A 56 -10.46 -4.17 -0.01
N LEU A 57 -9.52 -4.17 0.92
CA LEU A 57 -9.68 -3.65 2.28
C LEU A 57 -9.15 -2.22 2.31
N ALA A 58 -10.03 -1.23 2.38
CA ALA A 58 -9.67 0.18 2.36
C ALA A 58 -9.78 0.82 3.76
N GLY A 59 -8.74 1.53 4.16
CA GLY A 59 -8.77 2.37 5.36
C GLY A 59 -9.45 3.72 5.12
N LEU A 60 -9.33 4.61 6.10
CA LEU A 60 -9.98 5.94 6.08
C LEU A 60 -9.01 7.07 5.72
N GLY A 61 -7.73 6.75 5.51
CA GLY A 61 -6.65 7.67 5.16
C GLY A 61 -6.28 7.61 3.67
N ASN A 62 -5.14 8.20 3.31
CA ASN A 62 -4.65 8.24 1.92
C ASN A 62 -4.46 6.84 1.33
N ASN A 63 -3.90 5.90 2.11
CA ASN A 63 -3.77 4.50 1.66
C ASN A 63 -5.13 3.87 1.31
N GLY A 64 -6.19 4.21 2.07
CA GLY A 64 -7.55 3.81 1.73
C GLY A 64 -8.06 4.43 0.43
N ALA A 65 -7.67 5.67 0.12
CA ALA A 65 -8.00 6.29 -1.16
C ALA A 65 -7.31 5.57 -2.33
N ASP A 66 -6.04 5.17 -2.16
CA ASP A 66 -5.34 4.33 -3.14
C ASP A 66 -6.09 3.01 -3.36
N GLY A 67 -6.54 2.36 -2.28
CA GLY A 67 -7.34 1.14 -2.33
C GLY A 67 -8.65 1.30 -3.10
N VAL A 68 -9.38 2.41 -2.88
CA VAL A 68 -10.63 2.70 -3.62
C VAL A 68 -10.34 2.92 -5.10
N ALA A 69 -9.26 3.64 -5.44
CA ALA A 69 -8.85 3.84 -6.83
C ALA A 69 -8.44 2.52 -7.50
N ILE A 70 -7.70 1.64 -6.80
CA ILE A 70 -7.35 0.29 -7.26
C ILE A 70 -8.62 -0.52 -7.54
N ALA A 71 -9.59 -0.54 -6.63
CA ALA A 71 -10.86 -1.24 -6.81
C ALA A 71 -11.59 -0.77 -8.07
N ARG A 72 -11.63 0.54 -8.31
CA ARG A 72 -12.23 1.14 -9.51
C ARG A 72 -11.50 0.71 -10.79
N LEU A 73 -10.18 0.75 -10.80
CA LEU A 73 -9.39 0.38 -11.97
C LEU A 73 -9.53 -1.11 -12.32
N LEU A 74 -9.51 -1.99 -11.34
CA LEU A 74 -9.74 -3.42 -11.54
C LEU A 74 -11.16 -3.70 -12.04
N TYR A 75 -12.16 -3.05 -11.46
CA TYR A 75 -13.55 -3.18 -11.91
C TYR A 75 -13.74 -2.71 -13.37
N ALA A 76 -13.09 -1.60 -13.75
CA ALA A 76 -13.13 -1.09 -15.12
C ALA A 76 -12.49 -2.06 -16.13
N GLN A 77 -11.62 -2.96 -15.69
CA GLN A 77 -11.05 -4.06 -16.49
C GLN A 77 -11.94 -5.32 -16.51
N GLY A 78 -13.13 -5.28 -15.91
CA GLY A 78 -14.07 -6.40 -15.87
C GLY A 78 -13.79 -7.42 -14.76
N ILE A 79 -12.89 -7.10 -13.82
CA ILE A 79 -12.58 -7.97 -12.68
C ILE A 79 -13.68 -7.85 -11.63
N ASN A 80 -14.09 -8.98 -11.04
CA ASN A 80 -15.04 -9.00 -9.94
C ASN A 80 -14.36 -8.47 -8.66
N VAL A 81 -14.79 -7.30 -8.20
CA VAL A 81 -14.19 -6.60 -7.05
C VAL A 81 -15.22 -6.34 -5.97
N SER A 82 -14.87 -6.69 -4.74
CA SER A 82 -15.58 -6.26 -3.52
C SER A 82 -14.73 -5.24 -2.77
N LEU A 83 -15.33 -4.13 -2.38
CA LEU A 83 -14.66 -3.08 -1.59
C LEU A 83 -15.23 -3.07 -0.18
N GLN A 84 -14.37 -3.26 0.83
CA GLN A 84 -14.72 -3.11 2.23
C GLN A 84 -13.93 -2.01 2.90
N PHE A 85 -14.64 -1.09 3.56
CA PHE A 85 -13.99 -0.12 4.44
C PHE A 85 -13.75 -0.68 5.84
N VAL A 86 -12.55 -0.41 6.35
CA VAL A 86 -12.16 -0.73 7.72
C VAL A 86 -12.28 0.53 8.57
N GLY A 87 -13.37 0.62 9.32
CA GLY A 87 -13.72 1.77 10.15
C GLY A 87 -14.98 2.50 9.67
N ASN A 88 -15.29 3.62 10.33
CA ASN A 88 -16.46 4.41 9.99
C ASN A 88 -16.14 5.36 8.82
N VAL A 89 -16.68 5.07 7.64
CA VAL A 89 -16.45 5.84 6.39
C VAL A 89 -16.83 7.33 6.51
N ASN A 90 -17.75 7.69 7.41
CA ASN A 90 -18.08 9.10 7.64
C ASN A 90 -16.92 9.91 8.23
N ARG A 91 -15.91 9.23 8.82
CA ARG A 91 -14.67 9.82 9.34
C ARG A 91 -13.52 9.77 8.34
N ALA A 92 -13.76 9.31 7.12
CA ALA A 92 -12.73 9.21 6.10
C ALA A 92 -12.22 10.59 5.68
N LYS A 93 -10.95 10.64 5.29
CA LYS A 93 -10.36 11.82 4.67
C LYS A 93 -11.08 12.19 3.37
N ASP A 94 -10.97 13.44 2.96
CA ASP A 94 -11.63 13.93 1.75
C ASP A 94 -11.12 13.24 0.48
N SER A 95 -9.87 12.78 0.46
CA SER A 95 -9.33 11.93 -0.62
C SER A 95 -10.13 10.63 -0.77
N VAL A 96 -10.45 9.94 0.32
CA VAL A 96 -11.29 8.72 0.30
C VAL A 96 -12.70 9.05 -0.17
N LYS A 97 -13.30 10.13 0.35
CA LYS A 97 -14.67 10.54 -0.02
C LYS A 97 -14.77 10.87 -1.52
N ARG A 98 -13.75 11.53 -2.09
CA ARG A 98 -13.69 11.79 -3.53
C ARG A 98 -13.62 10.49 -4.33
N GLN A 99 -12.70 9.60 -3.99
CA GLN A 99 -12.58 8.31 -4.67
C GLN A 99 -13.85 7.46 -4.51
N LEU A 100 -14.50 7.52 -3.33
CA LEU A 100 -15.76 6.85 -3.08
C LEU A 100 -16.88 7.38 -4.00
N SER A 101 -17.00 8.70 -4.14
CA SER A 101 -17.99 9.31 -5.07
C SER A 101 -17.75 8.87 -6.52
N ILE A 102 -16.49 8.71 -6.93
CA ILE A 102 -16.16 8.23 -8.27
C ILE A 102 -16.56 6.76 -8.43
N ILE A 103 -16.17 5.89 -7.49
CA ILE A 103 -16.38 4.44 -7.61
C ILE A 103 -17.87 4.06 -7.53
N GLU A 104 -18.69 4.84 -6.81
CA GLU A 104 -20.12 4.66 -6.78
C GLU A 104 -20.76 4.82 -8.16
N ALA A 105 -20.24 5.73 -8.99
CA ALA A 105 -20.69 5.90 -10.38
C ALA A 105 -20.29 4.72 -11.29
N TYR A 106 -19.27 3.92 -10.92
CA TYR A 106 -18.87 2.69 -11.63
C TYR A 106 -19.72 1.48 -11.25
N GLY A 107 -20.46 1.52 -10.13
CA GLY A 107 -21.33 0.42 -9.68
C GLY A 107 -20.58 -0.69 -8.92
N VAL A 108 -19.40 -0.41 -8.37
CA VAL A 108 -18.68 -1.39 -7.54
C VAL A 108 -19.44 -1.70 -6.27
N VAL A 109 -19.55 -2.98 -5.94
CA VAL A 109 -20.26 -3.45 -4.74
C VAL A 109 -19.43 -3.15 -3.50
N ARG A 110 -20.02 -2.40 -2.57
CA ARG A 110 -19.47 -2.23 -1.22
C ARG A 110 -19.93 -3.38 -0.34
N SER A 111 -18.95 -4.08 0.27
CA SER A 111 -19.23 -5.11 1.26
C SER A 111 -19.24 -4.51 2.66
N GLU A 112 -20.26 -4.86 3.46
CA GLU A 112 -20.29 -4.50 4.88
C GLU A 112 -19.43 -5.44 5.72
N LYS A 113 -19.13 -6.63 5.21
CA LYS A 113 -18.39 -7.67 5.92
C LYS A 113 -17.50 -8.45 4.96
N SER A 114 -16.22 -8.59 5.33
CA SER A 114 -15.26 -9.38 4.54
C SER A 114 -15.65 -10.84 4.56
N ASP A 115 -15.82 -11.44 3.38
CA ASP A 115 -15.74 -12.89 3.23
C ASP A 115 -14.39 -13.25 2.60
N PHE A 116 -13.42 -13.51 3.45
CA PHE A 116 -12.08 -13.88 3.02
C PHE A 116 -12.04 -15.22 2.29
N ASN A 117 -13.05 -16.11 2.50
CA ASN A 117 -13.09 -17.41 1.85
C ASN A 117 -13.43 -17.30 0.36
N GLU A 118 -14.30 -16.37 0.00
CA GLU A 118 -14.68 -16.11 -1.39
C GLU A 118 -13.59 -15.38 -2.18
N ALA A 119 -12.74 -14.60 -1.50
CA ALA A 119 -11.67 -13.87 -2.15
C ALA A 119 -10.61 -14.82 -2.73
N THR A 120 -10.17 -14.54 -3.95
CA THR A 120 -9.01 -15.18 -4.59
C THR A 120 -7.74 -14.35 -4.44
N LEU A 121 -7.89 -13.03 -4.26
CA LEU A 121 -6.82 -12.07 -3.97
C LEU A 121 -7.34 -11.02 -2.98
N ILE A 122 -6.52 -10.67 -2.00
CA ILE A 122 -6.80 -9.58 -1.05
C ILE A 122 -5.86 -8.42 -1.33
N ILE A 123 -6.39 -7.21 -1.43
CA ILE A 123 -5.62 -5.97 -1.49
C ILE A 123 -5.72 -5.29 -0.13
N ASP A 124 -4.59 -5.16 0.54
CA ASP A 124 -4.47 -4.47 1.82
C ASP A 124 -4.14 -3.00 1.60
N ALA A 125 -5.12 -2.15 1.71
CA ALA A 125 -5.00 -0.70 1.62
C ALA A 125 -5.58 -0.02 2.88
N ILE A 126 -5.39 -0.63 4.07
CA ILE A 126 -5.94 -0.08 5.32
C ILE A 126 -5.02 1.01 5.86
N PHE A 127 -3.76 0.66 6.16
CA PHE A 127 -2.75 1.59 6.66
C PHE A 127 -1.44 1.46 5.87
N GLY A 128 -0.84 2.61 5.49
CA GLY A 128 0.52 2.73 4.98
C GLY A 128 1.45 3.33 6.04
N VAL A 129 2.31 4.28 5.65
CA VAL A 129 3.29 4.96 6.53
C VAL A 129 2.67 5.72 7.72
N GLY A 130 1.37 5.94 7.76
CA GLY A 130 0.70 6.73 8.81
C GLY A 130 0.34 5.96 10.08
N LEU A 131 0.74 4.70 10.23
CA LEU A 131 0.43 3.89 11.41
C LEU A 131 1.41 4.20 12.55
N ASN A 132 0.92 4.88 13.61
CA ASN A 132 1.74 5.32 14.74
C ASN A 132 1.38 4.64 16.08
N ASN A 133 0.28 3.91 16.13
CA ASN A 133 -0.22 3.27 17.35
C ASN A 133 -0.60 1.81 17.06
N ASP A 134 -0.74 1.03 18.14
CA ASP A 134 -1.26 -0.33 18.01
C ASP A 134 -2.68 -0.32 17.39
N LEU A 135 -2.94 -1.32 16.58
CA LEU A 135 -4.24 -1.49 15.94
C LEU A 135 -5.32 -1.81 16.99
N PRO A 136 -6.55 -1.31 16.79
CA PRO A 136 -7.69 -1.69 17.64
C PRO A 136 -7.92 -3.21 17.64
N GLU A 137 -8.36 -3.77 18.78
CA GLU A 137 -8.56 -5.22 18.91
C GLU A 137 -9.44 -5.85 17.83
N GLY A 138 -10.50 -5.15 17.42
CA GLY A 138 -11.39 -5.63 16.34
C GLY A 138 -10.65 -5.82 15.02
N LEU A 139 -9.76 -4.89 14.69
CA LEU A 139 -8.93 -4.97 13.50
C LEU A 139 -7.85 -6.04 13.64
N GLN A 140 -7.24 -6.17 14.81
CA GLN A 140 -6.28 -7.27 15.07
C GLN A 140 -6.92 -8.65 14.87
N LYS A 141 -8.18 -8.84 15.33
CA LYS A 141 -8.94 -10.08 15.12
C LYS A 141 -9.20 -10.33 13.63
N MET A 142 -9.59 -9.31 12.88
CA MET A 142 -9.81 -9.38 11.44
C MET A 142 -8.53 -9.78 10.69
N ILE A 143 -7.41 -9.16 11.01
CA ILE A 143 -6.09 -9.46 10.43
C ILE A 143 -5.67 -10.91 10.70
N LYS A 144 -5.84 -11.38 11.94
CA LYS A 144 -5.54 -12.78 12.29
C LYS A 144 -6.41 -13.76 11.51
N ALA A 145 -7.70 -13.44 11.31
CA ALA A 145 -8.60 -14.25 10.50
C ALA A 145 -8.18 -14.25 9.01
N ALA A 146 -7.81 -13.09 8.44
CA ALA A 146 -7.32 -13.00 7.07
C ALA A 146 -6.04 -13.82 6.85
N ASN A 147 -5.07 -13.71 7.78
CA ASN A 147 -3.83 -14.48 7.69
C ASN A 147 -4.05 -16.00 7.80
N HIS A 148 -5.09 -16.44 8.53
CA HIS A 148 -5.40 -17.88 8.71
C HIS A 148 -5.94 -18.53 7.44
N ILE A 149 -6.54 -17.76 6.53
CA ILE A 149 -7.13 -18.29 5.28
C ILE A 149 -6.05 -18.48 4.19
N GLU A 150 -4.85 -17.94 4.40
CA GLU A 150 -3.68 -18.10 3.50
C GLU A 150 -3.94 -17.70 2.04
N LYS A 151 -4.85 -16.74 1.81
CA LYS A 151 -5.03 -16.16 0.47
C LYS A 151 -3.88 -15.25 0.09
N PRO A 152 -3.55 -15.11 -1.21
CA PRO A 152 -2.61 -14.09 -1.65
C PRO A 152 -3.02 -12.69 -1.18
N VAL A 153 -2.06 -11.92 -0.66
CA VAL A 153 -2.26 -10.54 -0.22
C VAL A 153 -1.26 -9.65 -0.93
N ILE A 154 -1.75 -8.57 -1.55
CA ILE A 154 -0.92 -7.47 -2.02
C ILE A 154 -1.12 -6.30 -1.06
N ALA A 155 -0.04 -5.86 -0.41
CA ALA A 155 -0.07 -4.69 0.45
C ALA A 155 0.25 -3.43 -0.35
N VAL A 156 -0.56 -2.41 -0.15
CA VAL A 156 -0.39 -1.08 -0.72
C VAL A 156 0.45 -0.25 0.23
N ASP A 157 1.61 0.16 -0.21
CA ASP A 157 2.64 0.94 0.47
C ASP A 157 3.36 0.18 1.61
N VAL A 158 2.66 -0.26 2.65
CA VAL A 158 3.18 -1.02 3.81
C VAL A 158 2.10 -2.00 4.26
N PRO A 159 2.45 -3.26 4.60
CA PRO A 159 1.45 -4.17 5.14
C PRO A 159 0.83 -3.60 6.43
N THR A 160 -0.49 -3.61 6.50
CA THR A 160 -1.20 -3.08 7.67
C THR A 160 -0.75 -3.76 8.95
N GLY A 161 -0.35 -2.95 9.92
CA GLY A 161 0.17 -3.40 11.21
C GLY A 161 1.69 -3.46 11.29
N VAL A 162 2.43 -3.25 10.20
CA VAL A 162 3.88 -3.09 10.20
C VAL A 162 4.23 -1.61 10.38
N ASP A 163 5.09 -1.30 11.33
CA ASP A 163 5.67 0.04 11.48
C ASP A 163 6.67 0.31 10.35
N ALA A 164 6.44 1.35 9.57
CA ALA A 164 7.23 1.65 8.38
C ALA A 164 8.68 2.06 8.68
N THR A 165 9.00 2.45 9.92
CA THR A 165 10.35 2.83 10.35
C THR A 165 11.06 1.68 11.06
N THR A 166 10.41 1.05 12.03
CA THR A 166 11.04 0.03 12.88
C THR A 166 10.89 -1.39 12.35
N GLY A 167 9.86 -1.65 11.54
CA GLY A 167 9.47 -2.97 11.08
C GLY A 167 8.80 -3.83 12.15
N GLU A 168 8.47 -3.24 13.31
CA GLU A 168 7.77 -3.91 14.39
C GLU A 168 6.28 -4.06 14.09
N VAL A 169 5.65 -5.05 14.73
CA VAL A 169 4.22 -5.30 14.60
C VAL A 169 3.44 -4.48 15.63
N ARG A 170 2.50 -3.69 15.18
CA ARG A 170 1.59 -2.87 15.98
C ARG A 170 0.32 -3.67 16.37
N GLY A 171 0.48 -4.63 17.28
CA GLY A 171 -0.57 -5.52 17.77
C GLY A 171 -0.86 -6.74 16.89
N ALA A 172 -1.09 -6.54 15.60
CA ALA A 172 -1.17 -7.58 14.57
C ALA A 172 -0.79 -6.98 13.21
N ALA A 173 -0.31 -7.81 12.27
CA ALA A 173 -0.01 -7.34 10.92
C ALA A 173 -0.46 -8.36 9.86
N LEU A 174 -0.92 -7.86 8.72
CA LEU A 174 -1.17 -8.68 7.54
C LEU A 174 0.16 -9.19 6.99
N LYS A 175 0.16 -10.45 6.56
CA LYS A 175 1.28 -11.05 5.86
C LYS A 175 1.03 -10.94 4.35
N ALA A 176 1.73 -10.03 3.71
CA ALA A 176 1.66 -9.86 2.28
C ALA A 176 2.51 -10.91 1.55
N HIS A 177 2.09 -11.28 0.35
CA HIS A 177 2.89 -11.98 -0.65
C HIS A 177 3.76 -10.97 -1.40
N THR A 178 3.18 -9.82 -1.71
CA THR A 178 3.85 -8.71 -2.39
C THR A 178 3.44 -7.40 -1.74
N THR A 179 4.41 -6.51 -1.55
CA THR A 179 4.16 -5.13 -1.13
C THR A 179 4.57 -4.19 -2.26
N VAL A 180 3.65 -3.37 -2.73
CA VAL A 180 3.93 -2.30 -3.69
C VAL A 180 4.06 -1.00 -2.93
N THR A 181 5.29 -0.52 -2.79
CA THR A 181 5.61 0.70 -2.03
C THR A 181 5.99 1.84 -2.97
N PHE A 182 5.69 3.09 -2.59
CA PHE A 182 5.77 4.23 -3.49
C PHE A 182 6.95 5.14 -3.18
N GLY A 183 7.57 5.67 -4.25
CA GLY A 183 8.70 6.59 -4.22
C GLY A 183 9.96 5.93 -3.67
N PHE A 184 9.95 5.59 -2.39
CA PHE A 184 11.10 5.03 -1.68
C PHE A 184 10.72 3.79 -0.87
N LYS A 185 11.68 2.86 -0.71
CA LYS A 185 11.49 1.72 0.19
C LYS A 185 11.59 2.19 1.65
N LYS A 186 10.57 1.87 2.44
CA LYS A 186 10.54 2.21 3.86
C LYS A 186 11.50 1.30 4.62
N VAL A 187 12.29 1.86 5.53
CA VAL A 187 13.31 1.10 6.27
C VAL A 187 12.73 -0.07 7.06
N GLY A 188 11.51 0.06 7.57
CA GLY A 188 10.81 -1.01 8.27
C GLY A 188 10.60 -2.27 7.42
N LEU A 189 10.44 -2.13 6.09
CA LEU A 189 10.28 -3.24 5.14
C LEU A 189 11.60 -4.01 4.90
N THR A 190 12.73 -3.51 5.40
CA THR A 190 14.03 -4.20 5.34
C THR A 190 14.39 -4.91 6.66
N LYS A 191 13.62 -4.66 7.73
CA LYS A 191 13.85 -5.28 9.03
C LYS A 191 13.36 -6.73 9.03
N ARG A 192 13.96 -7.57 9.90
CA ARG A 192 13.67 -9.01 9.93
C ARG A 192 12.18 -9.35 9.92
N VAL A 193 11.40 -8.73 10.80
CA VAL A 193 9.95 -8.99 10.92
C VAL A 193 9.18 -8.28 9.81
N GLY A 194 9.42 -6.98 9.62
CA GLY A 194 8.75 -6.20 8.58
C GLY A 194 9.01 -6.75 7.18
N GLY A 195 10.26 -7.13 6.86
CA GLY A 195 10.61 -7.74 5.58
C GLY A 195 9.93 -9.09 5.35
N TYR A 196 9.85 -9.94 6.39
CA TYR A 196 9.11 -11.20 6.29
C TYR A 196 7.62 -11.00 6.03
N LEU A 197 7.01 -10.00 6.68
CA LEU A 197 5.59 -9.69 6.50
C LEU A 197 5.28 -8.97 5.19
N SER A 198 6.28 -8.31 4.59
CA SER A 198 6.12 -7.58 3.33
C SER A 198 6.18 -8.47 2.09
N GLY A 199 6.71 -9.68 2.20
CA GLY A 199 6.95 -10.53 1.03
C GLY A 199 7.87 -9.84 0.01
N ASP A 200 7.59 -10.04 -1.26
CA ASP A 200 8.32 -9.38 -2.35
C ASP A 200 7.98 -7.89 -2.38
N THR A 201 8.97 -7.04 -2.09
CA THR A 201 8.76 -5.59 -2.05
C THR A 201 9.16 -4.95 -3.39
N ILE A 202 8.19 -4.34 -4.05
CA ILE A 202 8.35 -3.64 -5.33
C ILE A 202 8.21 -2.14 -5.09
N VAL A 203 9.25 -1.37 -5.41
CA VAL A 203 9.21 0.10 -5.34
C VAL A 203 8.72 0.66 -6.67
N LYS A 204 7.71 1.51 -6.64
CA LYS A 204 7.15 2.18 -7.81
C LYS A 204 7.28 3.69 -7.69
N ASP A 205 7.76 4.31 -8.75
CA ASP A 205 7.78 5.76 -8.87
C ASP A 205 6.37 6.28 -9.18
N VAL A 206 5.87 7.16 -8.31
CA VAL A 206 4.59 7.85 -8.48
C VAL A 206 4.75 9.35 -8.74
N GLY A 207 6.00 9.80 -8.97
CA GLY A 207 6.33 11.20 -9.29
C GLY A 207 6.51 12.09 -8.08
N MET A 208 6.92 11.53 -6.95
CA MET A 208 7.30 12.32 -5.79
C MET A 208 8.63 13.01 -6.03
N LEU A 209 8.75 14.24 -5.54
CA LEU A 209 9.98 15.02 -5.62
C LEU A 209 10.56 15.26 -4.23
N VAL A 210 11.87 15.15 -4.14
CA VAL A 210 12.64 15.41 -2.92
C VAL A 210 13.14 16.84 -2.96
N PRO A 211 13.06 17.61 -1.86
CA PRO A 211 13.73 18.93 -1.77
C PRO A 211 15.22 18.79 -2.07
N ASP A 212 15.83 19.80 -2.72
CA ASP A 212 17.26 19.79 -3.08
C ASP A 212 18.18 19.73 -1.85
N ASP A 213 17.71 20.28 -0.72
CA ASP A 213 18.41 20.31 0.57
C ASP A 213 17.95 19.22 1.54
N PHE A 214 17.24 18.20 1.06
CA PHE A 214 16.72 17.13 1.92
C PHE A 214 17.83 16.18 2.36
N GLU A 215 18.04 16.10 3.67
CA GLU A 215 19.01 15.19 4.28
C GLU A 215 18.34 13.87 4.71
N PHE A 216 18.69 12.78 4.05
CA PHE A 216 18.26 11.46 4.46
C PHE A 216 19.01 11.01 5.73
N SER A 217 18.28 10.50 6.72
CA SER A 217 18.87 9.99 7.97
C SER A 217 19.61 8.66 7.80
N LEU A 218 19.39 7.97 6.68
CA LEU A 218 20.01 6.68 6.38
C LEU A 218 20.83 6.75 5.10
N PRO A 219 22.01 6.08 5.06
CA PRO A 219 22.81 6.02 3.85
C PRO A 219 22.06 5.25 2.73
N THR A 220 22.33 5.64 1.49
CA THR A 220 21.84 4.92 0.30
C THR A 220 22.34 3.47 0.32
N MET A 221 21.46 2.51 0.10
CA MET A 221 21.87 1.12 -0.05
C MET A 221 22.68 0.98 -1.34
N GLN A 222 23.93 0.55 -1.22
CA GLN A 222 24.71 0.16 -2.40
C GLN A 222 24.07 -1.09 -3.03
N ALA A 223 23.71 -1.00 -4.31
CA ALA A 223 23.27 -2.16 -5.05
C ALA A 223 24.45 -3.15 -5.10
N THR A 224 24.30 -4.30 -4.45
CA THR A 224 25.24 -5.40 -4.60
C THR A 224 25.04 -5.96 -6.02
N VAL A 225 25.83 -5.50 -6.97
CA VAL A 225 25.94 -6.15 -8.28
C VAL A 225 26.65 -7.47 -8.02
N THR A 226 25.89 -8.55 -7.91
CA THR A 226 26.45 -9.90 -8.05
C THR A 226 26.81 -10.04 -9.54
N GLU A 227 28.07 -9.76 -9.87
CA GLU A 227 28.66 -10.24 -11.11
C GLU A 227 28.54 -11.77 -11.09
N ASN A 228 27.61 -12.31 -11.85
CA ASN A 228 27.63 -13.73 -12.17
C ASN A 228 28.93 -13.99 -12.96
N ALA A 229 29.91 -14.56 -12.28
CA ALA A 229 31.08 -15.09 -12.92
C ALA A 229 30.63 -16.15 -13.94
N THR A 230 30.79 -15.82 -15.19
CA THR A 230 30.72 -16.75 -16.32
C THR A 230 31.79 -17.81 -16.14
N ILE A 231 31.41 -19.07 -16.00
CA ILE A 231 32.27 -20.25 -16.26
C ILE A 231 31.68 -20.95 -17.49
#